data_6da03fc00fef2c212c8e8dc07ed6cef7
#
_entry.id   6da03fc00fef2c212c8e8dc07ed6cef7
#
_cell.length_a   1.000
_cell.length_b   1.000
_cell.length_c   1.000
_cell.angle_alpha   90.00
_cell.angle_beta   90.00
_cell.angle_gamma   90.00
#
_symmetry.space_group_name_H-M   'P 1'
#
loop_
_entity.id
_entity.type
_entity.pdbx_description
1 polymer ?
#
loop_
_entity_poly.entity_id
_entity_poly.type
_entity_poly.pdbx_seq_one_letter_code
_entity_poly.pdbx_strand_id
1 'polypeptide(L)'
;VINTNLKGTFLCMKAACRPMVKQRCGRIVAVSSVVGLRGNPGQTNYAASKAGLIGLGKSLAKELASRDVTVNLVAPGLIDTDMTAALPEAARAALLASIPMGRMGAAEDVARAVAFLASDEAAYITGQVLCVDGGMAV
;
A
#
# COMPACT_ATOMS: atom_id res chain seq x y z
N VAL A 1 6.89 -15.25 0.34
CA VAL A 1 6.24 -13.97 0.71
C VAL A 1 7.30 -12.87 0.87
N ILE A 2 8.22 -12.96 1.84
CA ILE A 2 9.23 -11.89 2.12
C ILE A 2 10.05 -11.55 0.88
N ASN A 3 10.61 -12.53 0.19
CA ASN A 3 11.45 -12.28 -0.98
C ASN A 3 10.69 -11.57 -2.11
N THR A 4 9.44 -11.94 -2.37
CA THR A 4 8.63 -11.33 -3.43
C THR A 4 8.11 -9.96 -3.00
N ASN A 5 7.43 -9.89 -1.85
CA ASN A 5 6.74 -8.67 -1.45
C ASN A 5 7.68 -7.56 -0.99
N LEU A 6 8.71 -7.88 -0.19
CA LEU A 6 9.60 -6.88 0.37
C LEU A 6 10.87 -6.70 -0.45
N LYS A 7 11.65 -7.77 -0.64
CA LYS A 7 12.91 -7.68 -1.39
C LYS A 7 12.67 -7.31 -2.86
N GLY A 8 11.65 -7.90 -3.50
CA GLY A 8 11.28 -7.57 -4.88
C GLY A 8 10.93 -6.09 -5.03
N THR A 9 10.06 -5.57 -4.16
CA THR A 9 9.69 -4.14 -4.16
C THR A 9 10.90 -3.24 -3.92
N PHE A 10 11.77 -3.59 -2.96
CA PHE A 10 13.02 -2.85 -2.73
C PHE A 10 13.88 -2.77 -4.01
N LEU A 11 14.05 -3.89 -4.71
CA LEU A 11 14.86 -3.91 -5.93
C LEU A 11 14.24 -3.07 -7.05
N CYS A 12 12.92 -3.10 -7.21
CA CYS A 12 12.21 -2.26 -8.19
C CYS A 12 12.35 -0.77 -7.85
N MET A 13 12.13 -0.39 -6.59
CA MET A 13 12.31 0.99 -6.14
C MET A 13 13.75 1.46 -6.35
N LYS A 14 14.74 0.65 -5.97
CA LYS A 14 16.16 0.95 -6.17
C LYS A 14 16.49 1.19 -7.64
N ALA A 15 15.95 0.38 -8.54
CA ALA A 15 16.16 0.56 -9.98
C ALA A 15 15.52 1.86 -10.50
N ALA A 16 14.33 2.22 -10.00
CA ALA A 16 13.61 3.43 -10.39
C ALA A 16 14.25 4.73 -9.85
N CYS A 17 14.91 4.69 -8.70
CA CYS A 17 15.49 5.88 -8.06
C CYS A 17 16.46 6.64 -8.97
N ARG A 18 17.40 5.93 -9.59
CA ARG A 18 18.47 6.58 -10.35
C ARG A 18 17.97 7.43 -11.53
N PRO A 19 17.10 6.93 -12.42
CA PRO A 19 16.53 7.75 -13.48
C PRO A 19 15.64 8.88 -12.92
N MET A 20 14.83 8.64 -11.89
CA MET A 20 13.95 9.65 -11.31
C MET A 20 14.73 10.80 -10.68
N VAL A 21 15.79 10.49 -9.93
CA VAL A 21 16.71 11.50 -9.35
C VAL A 21 17.38 12.33 -10.44
N LYS A 22 17.81 11.71 -11.54
CA LYS A 22 18.46 12.40 -12.66
C LYS A 22 17.51 13.35 -13.37
N GLN A 23 16.27 12.93 -13.62
CA GLN A 23 15.26 13.75 -14.29
C GLN A 23 14.57 14.76 -13.35
N ARG A 24 14.80 14.67 -12.02
CA ARG A 24 14.15 15.49 -10.99
C ARG A 24 12.62 15.45 -11.08
N CYS A 25 12.09 14.29 -11.33
CA CYS A 25 10.66 14.03 -11.40
C CYS A 25 10.40 12.55 -11.20
N GLY A 26 9.47 12.20 -10.35
CA GLY A 26 9.05 10.81 -10.14
C GLY A 26 7.96 10.67 -9.08
N ARG A 27 7.16 9.64 -9.24
CA ARG A 27 6.12 9.24 -8.30
C ARG A 27 6.25 7.74 -8.08
N ILE A 28 6.53 7.35 -6.85
CA ILE A 28 6.62 5.94 -6.43
C ILE A 28 5.44 5.68 -5.51
N VAL A 29 4.60 4.73 -5.88
CA VAL A 29 3.48 4.28 -5.04
C VAL A 29 3.60 2.78 -4.84
N ALA A 30 3.75 2.35 -3.58
CA ALA A 30 3.81 0.94 -3.23
C ALA A 30 2.50 0.49 -2.57
N VAL A 31 2.08 -0.73 -2.88
CA VAL A 31 0.87 -1.32 -2.29
C VAL A 31 1.25 -2.15 -1.08
N SER A 32 0.96 -1.61 0.10
CA SER A 32 1.07 -2.30 1.39
C SER A 32 -0.24 -3.06 1.71
N SER A 33 -0.69 -3.02 2.93
CA SER A 33 -1.97 -3.58 3.42
C SER A 33 -2.24 -3.05 4.81
N VAL A 34 -3.50 -3.01 5.23
CA VAL A 34 -3.87 -2.79 6.64
C VAL A 34 -3.28 -3.87 7.55
N VAL A 35 -3.04 -5.07 7.03
CA VAL A 35 -2.34 -6.15 7.77
C VAL A 35 -0.90 -5.75 8.11
N GLY A 36 -0.23 -4.95 7.30
CA GLY A 36 1.08 -4.38 7.61
C GLY A 36 1.07 -3.32 8.71
N LEU A 37 -0.10 -2.72 8.98
CA LEU A 37 -0.28 -1.72 10.04
C LEU A 37 -0.68 -2.36 11.37
N ARG A 38 -1.60 -3.34 11.33
CA ARG A 38 -2.27 -3.92 12.51
C ARG A 38 -1.80 -5.32 12.86
N GLY A 39 -1.19 -6.03 11.92
CA GLY A 39 -1.02 -7.47 12.01
C GLY A 39 -2.32 -8.22 11.73
N ASN A 40 -2.20 -9.53 11.56
CA ASN A 40 -3.35 -10.44 11.50
C ASN A 40 -2.89 -11.85 11.90
N PRO A 41 -3.61 -12.54 12.78
CA PRO A 41 -3.29 -13.93 13.16
C PRO A 41 -3.15 -14.82 11.93
N GLY A 42 -2.12 -15.68 11.90
CA GLY A 42 -1.83 -16.57 10.79
C GLY A 42 -1.14 -15.94 9.57
N GLN A 43 -0.87 -14.63 9.60
CA GLN A 43 -0.24 -13.89 8.50
C GLN A 43 1.07 -13.19 8.90
N THR A 44 1.85 -13.77 9.80
CA THR A 44 3.06 -13.13 10.35
C THR A 44 4.08 -12.73 9.28
N ASN A 45 4.37 -13.60 8.33
CA ASN A 45 5.29 -13.33 7.22
C ASN A 45 4.73 -12.28 6.24
N TYR A 46 3.43 -12.32 5.96
CA TYR A 46 2.76 -11.33 5.13
C TYR A 46 2.76 -9.96 5.83
N ALA A 47 2.34 -9.91 7.09
CA ALA A 47 2.36 -8.70 7.91
C ALA A 47 3.77 -8.09 7.96
N ALA A 48 4.80 -8.89 8.25
CA ALA A 48 6.18 -8.44 8.25
C ALA A 48 6.61 -7.85 6.89
N SER A 49 6.24 -8.51 5.78
CA SER A 49 6.57 -8.01 4.45
C SER A 49 5.91 -6.66 4.14
N LYS A 50 4.63 -6.51 4.50
CA LYS A 50 3.86 -5.28 4.25
C LYS A 50 4.22 -4.15 5.20
N ALA A 51 4.55 -4.44 6.45
CA ALA A 51 5.11 -3.48 7.40
C ALA A 51 6.50 -2.99 6.96
N GLY A 52 7.34 -3.89 6.47
CA GLY A 52 8.66 -3.55 5.93
C GLY A 52 8.61 -2.54 4.78
N LEU A 53 7.59 -2.62 3.92
CA LEU A 53 7.36 -1.65 2.85
C LEU A 53 7.10 -0.24 3.40
N ILE A 54 6.44 -0.12 4.55
CA ILE A 54 6.15 1.18 5.17
C ILE A 54 7.46 1.86 5.62
N GLY A 55 8.33 1.13 6.30
CA GLY A 55 9.64 1.64 6.69
C GLY A 55 10.50 2.01 5.47
N LEU A 56 10.52 1.12 4.47
CA LEU A 56 11.23 1.34 3.20
C LEU A 56 10.74 2.61 2.51
N GLY A 57 9.43 2.76 2.31
CA GLY A 57 8.85 3.90 1.62
C GLY A 57 9.09 5.22 2.35
N LYS A 58 8.95 5.25 3.68
CA LYS A 58 9.21 6.46 4.49
C LYS A 58 10.68 6.89 4.44
N SER A 59 11.61 5.94 4.47
CA SER A 59 13.05 6.24 4.36
C SER A 59 13.36 6.80 2.98
N LEU A 60 12.89 6.13 1.94
CA LEU A 60 13.14 6.54 0.56
C LEU A 60 12.50 7.90 0.24
N ALA A 61 11.32 8.20 0.80
CA ALA A 61 10.68 9.51 0.68
C ALA A 61 11.58 10.65 1.16
N LYS A 62 12.24 10.46 2.31
CA LYS A 62 13.18 11.45 2.86
C LYS A 62 14.44 11.61 1.99
N GLU A 63 14.95 10.51 1.45
CA GLU A 63 16.14 10.53 0.59
C GLU A 63 15.89 11.25 -0.74
N LEU A 64 14.69 11.11 -1.31
CA LEU A 64 14.37 11.57 -2.65
C LEU A 64 13.62 12.92 -2.71
N ALA A 65 13.15 13.44 -1.60
CA ALA A 65 12.34 14.66 -1.53
C ALA A 65 13.01 15.87 -2.19
N SER A 66 14.32 16.06 -1.97
CA SER A 66 15.09 17.16 -2.59
C SER A 66 15.27 17.05 -4.11
N ARG A 67 14.79 15.98 -4.70
CA ARG A 67 14.84 15.69 -6.14
C ARG A 67 13.46 15.69 -6.79
N ASP A 68 12.45 16.25 -6.13
CA ASP A 68 11.06 16.30 -6.61
C ASP A 68 10.47 14.90 -6.91
N VAL A 69 10.95 13.89 -6.18
CA VAL A 69 10.43 12.52 -6.25
C VAL A 69 9.65 12.23 -4.98
N THR A 70 8.37 11.88 -5.12
CA THR A 70 7.54 11.46 -3.99
C THR A 70 7.48 9.94 -3.87
N VAL A 71 7.40 9.45 -2.64
CA VAL A 71 7.25 8.03 -2.35
C VAL A 71 6.13 7.86 -1.35
N ASN A 72 5.04 7.22 -1.74
CA ASN A 72 3.88 6.99 -0.91
C ASN A 72 3.46 5.52 -0.93
N LEU A 73 2.61 5.14 0.00
CA LEU A 73 2.06 3.80 0.09
C LEU A 73 0.55 3.86 0.14
N VAL A 74 -0.09 2.88 -0.47
CA VAL A 74 -1.51 2.61 -0.29
C VAL A 74 -1.64 1.35 0.55
N ALA A 75 -2.49 1.36 1.56
CA ALA A 75 -2.78 0.23 2.41
C ALA A 75 -4.25 -0.20 2.24
N PRO A 76 -4.54 -1.11 1.30
CA PRO A 76 -5.88 -1.62 1.13
C PRO A 76 -6.33 -2.44 2.34
N GLY A 77 -7.62 -2.34 2.66
CA GLY A 77 -8.31 -3.25 3.56
C GLY A 77 -8.82 -4.50 2.84
N LEU A 78 -10.06 -4.86 3.11
CA LEU A 78 -10.72 -5.98 2.45
C LEU A 78 -11.32 -5.52 1.11
N ILE A 79 -10.73 -6.01 0.03
CA ILE A 79 -11.12 -5.68 -1.34
C ILE A 79 -11.81 -6.89 -1.97
N ASP A 80 -12.92 -6.65 -2.66
CA ASP A 80 -13.64 -7.68 -3.39
C ASP A 80 -12.82 -8.12 -4.61
N THR A 81 -12.35 -9.37 -4.55
CA THR A 81 -11.51 -10.01 -5.57
C THR A 81 -11.86 -11.49 -5.62
N ASP A 82 -11.40 -12.20 -6.64
CA ASP A 82 -11.58 -13.65 -6.75
C ASP A 82 -11.12 -14.40 -5.50
N MET A 83 -10.09 -13.89 -4.82
CA MET A 83 -9.58 -14.49 -3.57
C MET A 83 -10.57 -14.33 -2.41
N THR A 84 -11.26 -13.21 -2.30
CA THR A 84 -12.27 -12.98 -1.26
C THR A 84 -13.60 -13.64 -1.58
N ALA A 85 -13.94 -13.80 -2.85
CA ALA A 85 -15.11 -14.53 -3.31
C ALA A 85 -15.05 -16.03 -2.96
N ALA A 86 -13.84 -16.59 -2.86
CA ALA A 86 -13.63 -18.00 -2.51
C ALA A 86 -13.73 -18.30 -0.99
N LEU A 87 -13.92 -17.28 -0.15
CA LEU A 87 -14.04 -17.46 1.30
C LEU A 87 -15.40 -18.08 1.67
N PRO A 88 -15.46 -18.95 2.70
CA PRO A 88 -16.70 -19.42 3.28
C PRO A 88 -17.58 -18.25 3.74
N GLU A 89 -18.91 -18.36 3.56
CA GLU A 89 -19.86 -17.30 3.88
C GLU A 89 -19.71 -16.75 5.31
N ALA A 90 -19.54 -17.63 6.30
CA ALA A 90 -19.34 -17.24 7.70
C ALA A 90 -18.07 -16.39 7.89
N ALA A 91 -16.97 -16.74 7.22
CA ALA A 91 -15.73 -15.98 7.26
C ALA A 91 -15.88 -14.62 6.58
N ARG A 92 -16.58 -14.59 5.45
CA ARG A 92 -16.89 -13.35 4.71
C ARG A 92 -17.75 -12.39 5.57
N ALA A 93 -18.79 -12.91 6.21
CA ALA A 93 -19.66 -12.13 7.09
C ALA A 93 -18.89 -11.55 8.29
N ALA A 94 -18.01 -12.33 8.92
CA ALA A 94 -17.17 -11.86 10.02
C ALA A 94 -16.20 -10.74 9.59
N LEU A 95 -15.62 -10.86 8.39
CA LEU A 95 -14.76 -9.84 7.84
C LEU A 95 -15.54 -8.55 7.51
N LEU A 96 -16.72 -8.67 6.90
CA LEU A 96 -17.60 -7.53 6.63
C LEU A 96 -17.99 -6.79 7.89
N ALA A 97 -18.28 -7.51 8.98
CA ALA A 97 -18.62 -6.91 10.27
C ALA A 97 -17.46 -6.07 10.87
N SER A 98 -16.22 -6.32 10.44
CA SER A 98 -15.04 -5.55 10.86
C SER A 98 -14.81 -4.25 10.08
N ILE A 99 -15.61 -3.97 9.05
CA ILE A 99 -15.48 -2.77 8.21
C ILE A 99 -16.57 -1.77 8.63
N PRO A 100 -16.21 -0.60 9.21
CA PRO A 100 -17.18 0.41 9.61
C PRO A 100 -18.13 0.87 8.49
N MET A 101 -17.65 0.97 7.25
CA MET A 101 -18.48 1.30 6.09
C MET A 101 -19.44 0.18 5.65
N GLY A 102 -19.36 -1.02 6.25
CA GLY A 102 -20.27 -2.15 6.02
C GLY A 102 -20.19 -2.81 4.65
N ARG A 103 -19.19 -2.49 3.85
CA ARG A 103 -18.96 -3.10 2.53
C ARG A 103 -17.48 -3.32 2.26
N MET A 104 -17.17 -4.29 1.43
CA MET A 104 -15.82 -4.41 0.86
C MET A 104 -15.53 -3.24 -0.07
N GLY A 105 -14.27 -2.88 -0.21
CA GLY A 105 -13.81 -1.99 -1.27
C GLY A 105 -13.76 -2.71 -2.61
N ALA A 106 -13.89 -1.96 -3.69
CA ALA A 106 -13.61 -2.45 -5.04
C ALA A 106 -12.14 -2.20 -5.41
N ALA A 107 -11.61 -2.94 -6.39
CA ALA A 107 -10.27 -2.70 -6.92
C ALA A 107 -10.09 -1.26 -7.41
N GLU A 108 -11.15 -0.68 -7.97
CA GLU A 108 -11.21 0.70 -8.44
C GLU A 108 -11.02 1.72 -7.30
N ASP A 109 -11.47 1.43 -6.08
CA ASP A 109 -11.27 2.30 -4.92
C ASP A 109 -9.77 2.45 -4.63
N VAL A 110 -9.02 1.34 -4.71
CA VAL A 110 -7.56 1.34 -4.56
C VAL A 110 -6.88 2.01 -5.76
N ALA A 111 -7.32 1.72 -6.97
CA ALA A 111 -6.75 2.27 -8.20
C ALA A 111 -6.84 3.80 -8.24
N ARG A 112 -7.97 4.39 -7.82
CA ARG A 112 -8.16 5.84 -7.73
C ARG A 112 -7.18 6.48 -6.74
N ALA A 113 -6.96 5.86 -5.58
CA ALA A 113 -5.98 6.33 -4.61
C ALA A 113 -4.55 6.29 -5.15
N VAL A 114 -4.18 5.22 -5.86
CA VAL A 114 -2.88 5.10 -6.53
C VAL A 114 -2.75 6.16 -7.62
N ALA A 115 -3.76 6.36 -8.46
CA ALA A 115 -3.75 7.36 -9.53
C ALA A 115 -3.57 8.77 -8.97
N PHE A 116 -4.28 9.13 -7.89
CA PHE A 116 -4.10 10.41 -7.21
C PHE A 116 -2.67 10.59 -6.71
N LEU A 117 -2.11 9.63 -5.97
CA LEU A 117 -0.75 9.73 -5.46
C LEU A 117 0.33 9.73 -6.55
N ALA A 118 0.02 9.21 -7.74
CA ALA A 118 0.89 9.23 -8.90
C ALA A 118 0.77 10.50 -9.76
N SER A 119 -0.22 11.35 -9.48
CA SER A 119 -0.49 12.59 -10.23
C SER A 119 0.30 13.78 -9.67
N ASP A 120 0.27 14.88 -10.42
CA ASP A 120 0.86 16.16 -9.98
C ASP A 120 0.04 16.83 -8.87
N GLU A 121 -1.22 16.48 -8.70
CA GLU A 121 -2.07 16.95 -7.61
C GLU A 121 -1.52 16.52 -6.22
N ALA A 122 -0.78 15.42 -6.18
CA ALA A 122 -0.10 14.92 -4.98
C ALA A 122 1.38 15.35 -4.87
N ALA A 123 1.81 16.38 -5.58
CA ALA A 123 3.22 16.78 -5.65
C ALA A 123 3.85 17.16 -4.30
N TYR A 124 3.04 17.58 -3.32
CA TYR A 124 3.51 17.92 -1.96
C TYR A 124 3.23 16.82 -0.93
N ILE A 125 2.83 15.61 -1.38
CA ILE A 125 2.53 14.45 -0.54
C ILE A 125 3.65 13.42 -0.71
N THR A 126 4.41 13.17 0.35
CA THR A 126 5.45 12.13 0.35
C THR A 126 5.59 11.48 1.72
N GLY A 127 6.01 10.23 1.76
CA GLY A 127 6.18 9.44 2.98
C GLY A 127 4.87 9.01 3.66
N GLN A 128 3.73 9.16 2.99
CA GLN A 128 2.43 8.86 3.55
C GLN A 128 2.00 7.41 3.29
N VAL A 129 1.18 6.90 4.20
CA VAL A 129 0.46 5.64 4.04
C VAL A 129 -1.03 5.96 4.00
N LEU A 130 -1.63 5.83 2.83
CA LEU A 130 -3.04 6.08 2.61
C LEU A 130 -3.82 4.77 2.74
N CYS A 131 -4.64 4.66 3.79
CA CYS A 131 -5.54 3.51 3.94
C CYS A 131 -6.73 3.65 2.99
N VAL A 132 -7.09 2.55 2.32
CA VAL A 132 -8.27 2.41 1.47
C VAL A 132 -9.01 1.18 1.97
N ASP A 133 -9.74 1.33 3.07
CA ASP A 133 -10.13 0.20 3.91
C ASP A 133 -11.54 0.31 4.55
N GLY A 134 -12.28 1.37 4.23
CA GLY A 134 -13.60 1.60 4.79
C GLY A 134 -13.61 1.82 6.31
N GLY A 135 -12.48 2.28 6.88
CA GLY A 135 -12.32 2.51 8.31
C GLY A 135 -11.84 1.29 9.11
N MET A 136 -11.40 0.23 8.44
CA MET A 136 -11.01 -1.03 9.10
C MET A 136 -9.76 -0.88 9.99
N ALA A 137 -8.88 0.07 9.72
CA ALA A 137 -7.60 0.27 10.41
C ALA A 137 -7.57 1.43 11.40
N VAL A 138 -8.70 2.08 11.65
CA VAL A 138 -8.82 3.13 12.69
C VAL A 138 -9.20 2.56 14.04
#